data_d3510234c6f2c4e80567f406d6902251
#
_entry.id   d3510234c6f2c4e80567f406d6902251
#
_cell.length_a   1.000
_cell.length_b   1.000
_cell.length_c   1.000
_cell.angle_alpha   90.00
_cell.angle_beta   90.00
_cell.angle_gamma   90.00
#
_symmetry.space_group_name_H-M   'P 1'
#
loop_
_entity.id
_entity.type
_entity.pdbx_description
1 polymer ?
#
loop_
_entity_poly.entity_id
_entity_poly.type
_entity_poly.pdbx_seq_one_letter_code
_entity_poly.pdbx_strand_id
1 'polypeptide(L)'
;SEDDVSRVVEAASAVSVPPNHEIFHILPQNFKVDDQEGIKDPAGMSGVRLEVEATVIEGSSSAVKNLSKCMMRAGVDVSDIVIGPLAAAEAILTKKQKELGVVLIDIGGGSTSIVVFEEGDILQTSVLPIGAGHITNDLAIGLKTSVDVAEKVKLGYGVALPKEVNKKEEIDLSKIEKG
;
A
#
# COMPACT_ATOMS: atom_id res chain seq x y z
N SER A 1 23.10 -13.15 18.64
CA SER A 1 23.48 -11.72 18.77
C SER A 1 22.65 -10.89 17.79
N GLU A 2 22.62 -9.57 17.94
CA GLU A 2 21.96 -8.65 17.00
C GLU A 2 22.55 -8.80 15.60
N ASP A 3 23.85 -9.05 15.47
CA ASP A 3 24.52 -9.29 14.19
C ASP A 3 24.01 -10.57 13.50
N ASP A 4 23.65 -11.61 14.26
CA ASP A 4 23.09 -12.84 13.71
C ASP A 4 21.67 -12.60 13.20
N VAL A 5 20.88 -11.79 13.91
CA VAL A 5 19.55 -11.38 13.49
C VAL A 5 19.63 -10.56 12.19
N SER A 6 20.52 -9.58 12.13
CA SER A 6 20.71 -8.78 10.91
C SER A 6 21.12 -9.64 9.73
N ARG A 7 22.04 -10.61 9.92
CA ARG A 7 22.49 -11.53 8.87
C ARG A 7 21.38 -12.43 8.34
N VAL A 8 20.52 -12.95 9.22
CA VAL A 8 19.41 -13.83 8.76
C VAL A 8 18.34 -13.03 8.02
N VAL A 9 18.07 -11.79 8.43
CA VAL A 9 17.16 -10.88 7.70
C VAL A 9 17.75 -10.49 6.35
N GLU A 10 19.06 -10.17 6.29
CA GLU A 10 19.74 -9.89 5.03
C GLU A 10 19.73 -11.12 4.09
N ALA A 11 19.90 -12.32 4.63
CA ALA A 11 19.81 -13.56 3.86
C ALA A 11 18.42 -13.76 3.23
N ALA A 12 17.35 -13.23 3.84
CA ALA A 12 16.02 -13.24 3.25
C ALA A 12 15.92 -12.41 1.96
N SER A 13 16.86 -11.50 1.71
CA SER A 13 16.94 -10.76 0.44
C SER A 13 17.42 -11.61 -0.76
N ALA A 14 17.99 -12.80 -0.48
CA ALA A 14 18.49 -13.70 -1.52
C ALA A 14 17.37 -14.45 -2.28
N VAL A 15 16.10 -14.11 -2.05
CA VAL A 15 14.98 -14.65 -2.83
C VAL A 15 15.06 -14.20 -4.28
N SER A 16 14.67 -15.10 -5.18
CA SER A 16 14.61 -14.78 -6.60
C SER A 16 13.41 -13.88 -6.88
N VAL A 17 13.67 -12.67 -7.34
CA VAL A 17 12.64 -11.73 -7.79
C VAL A 17 12.45 -11.80 -9.31
N PRO A 18 11.26 -11.47 -9.84
CA PRO A 18 11.04 -11.43 -11.29
C PRO A 18 11.98 -10.44 -12.00
N PRO A 19 12.29 -10.65 -13.28
CA PRO A 19 13.06 -9.70 -14.07
C PRO A 19 12.44 -8.28 -14.00
N ASN A 20 13.28 -7.27 -13.88
CA ASN A 20 12.88 -5.86 -13.73
C ASN A 20 12.12 -5.53 -12.43
N HIS A 21 12.20 -6.37 -11.42
CA HIS A 21 11.76 -6.07 -10.06
C HIS A 21 12.95 -5.88 -9.14
N GLU A 22 12.75 -5.15 -8.07
CA GLU A 22 13.69 -4.98 -6.96
C GLU A 22 12.94 -5.04 -5.63
N ILE A 23 13.63 -5.46 -4.59
CA ILE A 23 13.08 -5.56 -3.23
C ILE A 23 13.11 -4.16 -2.61
N PHE A 24 11.97 -3.69 -2.11
CA PHE A 24 11.84 -2.43 -1.39
C PHE A 24 11.92 -2.62 0.12
N HIS A 25 11.25 -3.66 0.63
CA HIS A 25 11.20 -3.94 2.05
C HIS A 25 11.32 -5.44 2.32
N ILE A 26 12.04 -5.77 3.40
CA ILE A 26 12.02 -7.07 4.04
C ILE A 26 11.51 -6.84 5.45
N LEU A 27 10.36 -7.39 5.76
CA LEU A 27 9.66 -7.21 7.01
C LEU A 27 9.66 -8.53 7.78
N PRO A 28 10.57 -8.69 8.77
CA PRO A 28 10.58 -9.87 9.62
C PRO A 28 9.27 -9.98 10.38
N GLN A 29 8.70 -11.19 10.46
CA GLN A 29 7.47 -11.48 11.19
C GLN A 29 7.76 -12.32 12.42
N ASN A 30 8.38 -13.47 12.23
CA ASN A 30 8.73 -14.39 13.28
C ASN A 30 10.12 -14.96 13.03
N PHE A 31 10.76 -15.32 14.14
CA PHE A 31 12.02 -16.06 14.12
C PHE A 31 11.82 -17.46 14.70
N LYS A 32 12.70 -18.35 14.26
CA LYS A 32 12.82 -19.70 14.79
C LYS A 32 14.27 -19.92 15.24
N VAL A 33 14.44 -20.31 16.50
CA VAL A 33 15.74 -20.67 17.07
C VAL A 33 15.71 -22.16 17.40
N ASP A 34 16.49 -22.95 16.68
CA ASP A 34 16.47 -24.41 16.73
C ASP A 34 15.03 -24.95 16.50
N ASP A 35 14.41 -25.52 17.53
CA ASP A 35 13.03 -26.05 17.46
C ASP A 35 11.96 -25.10 18.03
N GLN A 36 12.35 -23.90 18.46
CA GLN A 36 11.42 -22.91 19.03
C GLN A 36 10.95 -21.94 17.93
N GLU A 37 9.65 -21.94 17.65
CA GLU A 37 8.99 -21.09 16.65
C GLU A 37 8.25 -19.91 17.29
N GLY A 38 7.88 -18.92 16.46
CA GLY A 38 7.05 -17.79 16.90
C GLY A 38 7.78 -16.76 17.77
N ILE A 39 9.09 -16.70 17.67
CA ILE A 39 9.91 -15.77 18.46
C ILE A 39 9.88 -14.40 17.76
N LYS A 40 9.50 -13.35 18.49
CA LYS A 40 9.48 -11.98 17.94
C LYS A 40 10.85 -11.30 17.99
N ASP A 41 11.59 -11.53 19.06
CA ASP A 41 12.96 -11.01 19.24
C ASP A 41 13.89 -12.13 19.70
N PRO A 42 14.74 -12.67 18.82
CA PRO A 42 15.69 -13.72 19.16
C PRO A 42 17.01 -13.18 19.74
N ALA A 43 17.17 -11.85 19.89
CA ALA A 43 18.39 -11.27 20.43
C ALA A 43 18.64 -11.76 21.87
N GLY A 44 19.88 -12.21 22.14
CA GLY A 44 20.25 -12.79 23.45
C GLY A 44 19.88 -14.25 23.67
N MET A 45 19.12 -14.89 22.77
CA MET A 45 18.89 -16.34 22.84
C MET A 45 20.12 -17.12 22.41
N SER A 46 20.29 -18.30 22.99
CA SER A 46 21.34 -19.26 22.61
C SER A 46 20.73 -20.34 21.72
N GLY A 47 21.34 -20.61 20.58
CA GLY A 47 20.93 -21.63 19.63
C GLY A 47 21.99 -21.84 18.55
N VAL A 48 21.84 -22.91 17.79
CA VAL A 48 22.75 -23.27 16.69
C VAL A 48 22.19 -22.81 15.33
N ARG A 49 20.86 -22.80 15.19
CA ARG A 49 20.16 -22.45 13.97
C ARG A 49 19.19 -21.30 14.21
N LEU A 50 19.31 -20.25 13.40
CA LEU A 50 18.40 -19.11 13.38
C LEU A 50 17.75 -19.01 11.99
N GLU A 51 16.42 -18.99 11.97
CA GLU A 51 15.61 -18.80 10.75
C GLU A 51 14.70 -17.59 10.95
N VAL A 52 14.31 -16.95 9.85
CA VAL A 52 13.35 -15.84 9.84
C VAL A 52 12.24 -16.14 8.85
N GLU A 53 11.01 -15.90 9.27
CA GLU A 53 9.86 -15.73 8.39
C GLU A 53 9.69 -14.25 8.13
N ALA A 54 9.73 -13.84 6.86
CA ALA A 54 9.67 -12.44 6.48
C ALA A 54 8.77 -12.22 5.26
N THR A 55 8.03 -11.13 5.28
CA THR A 55 7.33 -10.61 4.09
C THR A 55 8.30 -9.80 3.26
N VAL A 56 8.49 -10.20 2.00
CA VAL A 56 9.31 -9.47 1.03
C VAL A 56 8.39 -8.66 0.12
N ILE A 57 8.60 -7.34 0.07
CA ILE A 57 7.85 -6.42 -0.79
C ILE A 57 8.74 -6.02 -1.95
N GLU A 58 8.28 -6.34 -3.13
CA GLU A 58 8.98 -6.04 -4.38
C GLU A 58 8.13 -5.19 -5.33
N GLY A 59 8.78 -4.57 -6.30
CA GLY A 59 8.08 -3.82 -7.34
C GLY A 59 8.96 -3.47 -8.52
N SER A 60 8.38 -2.79 -9.50
CA SER A 60 9.03 -2.48 -10.77
C SER A 60 10.23 -1.54 -10.61
N SER A 61 11.44 -2.02 -10.89
CA SER A 61 12.67 -1.21 -10.91
C SER A 61 12.59 -0.04 -11.89
N SER A 62 11.89 -0.22 -13.01
CA SER A 62 11.73 0.86 -14.00
C SER A 62 10.83 1.99 -13.48
N ALA A 63 9.77 1.66 -12.75
CA ALA A 63 8.88 2.65 -12.16
C ALA A 63 9.61 3.48 -11.10
N VAL A 64 10.37 2.82 -10.23
CA VAL A 64 11.19 3.49 -9.19
C VAL A 64 12.25 4.38 -9.81
N LYS A 65 13.00 3.89 -10.80
CA LYS A 65 14.01 4.69 -11.50
C LYS A 65 13.41 5.92 -12.17
N ASN A 66 12.23 5.80 -12.76
CA ASN A 66 11.54 6.93 -13.38
C ASN A 66 11.10 7.95 -12.33
N LEU A 67 10.52 7.51 -11.21
CA LEU A 67 10.12 8.37 -10.12
C LEU A 67 11.33 9.11 -9.51
N SER A 68 12.40 8.38 -9.21
CA SER A 68 13.65 8.95 -8.68
C SER A 68 14.26 9.98 -9.65
N LYS A 69 14.22 9.72 -10.96
CA LYS A 69 14.67 10.70 -11.97
C LYS A 69 13.81 11.96 -11.98
N CYS A 70 12.50 11.83 -11.78
CA CYS A 70 11.61 12.99 -11.68
C CYS A 70 11.99 13.85 -10.46
N MET A 71 12.22 13.23 -9.31
CA MET A 71 12.62 13.93 -8.08
C MET A 71 13.97 14.65 -8.26
N MET A 72 14.97 13.95 -8.79
CA MET A 72 16.28 14.56 -9.06
C MET A 72 16.19 15.73 -10.05
N ARG A 73 15.35 15.63 -11.09
CA ARG A 73 15.13 16.75 -12.03
C ARG A 73 14.43 17.93 -11.40
N ALA A 74 13.63 17.69 -10.36
CA ALA A 74 13.01 18.74 -9.54
C ALA A 74 13.98 19.33 -8.49
N GLY A 75 15.24 18.87 -8.45
CA GLY A 75 16.25 19.34 -7.50
C GLY A 75 16.09 18.74 -6.09
N VAL A 76 15.44 17.58 -5.98
CA VAL A 76 15.24 16.88 -4.70
C VAL A 76 16.03 15.58 -4.71
N ASP A 77 16.86 15.38 -3.69
CA ASP A 77 17.57 14.12 -3.47
C ASP A 77 16.65 13.09 -2.80
N VAL A 78 16.72 11.84 -3.26
CA VAL A 78 15.95 10.73 -2.70
C VAL A 78 16.87 9.97 -1.74
N SER A 79 16.55 10.01 -0.45
CA SER A 79 17.31 9.30 0.59
C SER A 79 16.84 7.87 0.76
N ASP A 80 15.53 7.63 0.62
CA ASP A 80 14.94 6.29 0.79
C ASP A 80 13.60 6.19 0.07
N ILE A 81 13.12 4.95 -0.12
CA ILE A 81 11.85 4.64 -0.79
C ILE A 81 11.01 3.79 0.15
N VAL A 82 9.83 4.32 0.49
CA VAL A 82 8.86 3.62 1.33
C VAL A 82 7.55 3.48 0.56
N ILE A 83 6.94 2.28 0.59
CA ILE A 83 5.63 2.10 -0.03
C ILE A 83 4.55 2.89 0.72
N GLY A 84 3.67 3.56 -0.05
CA GLY A 84 2.64 4.45 0.48
C GLY A 84 1.80 3.87 1.60
N PRO A 85 1.26 2.64 1.47
CA PRO A 85 0.46 2.02 2.52
C PRO A 85 1.17 1.84 3.86
N LEU A 86 2.48 1.55 3.86
CA LEU A 86 3.27 1.46 5.11
C LEU A 86 3.45 2.83 5.75
N ALA A 87 3.77 3.84 4.94
CA ALA A 87 3.88 5.22 5.43
C ALA A 87 2.55 5.73 6.01
N ALA A 88 1.42 5.43 5.35
CA ALA A 88 0.09 5.76 5.84
C ALA A 88 -0.22 5.03 7.16
N ALA A 89 0.15 3.75 7.27
CA ALA A 89 -0.05 2.96 8.49
C ALA A 89 0.73 3.53 9.68
N GLU A 90 1.96 4.00 9.46
CA GLU A 90 2.73 4.67 10.51
C GLU A 90 2.11 6.01 10.96
N ALA A 91 1.50 6.74 10.03
CA ALA A 91 0.91 8.04 10.33
C ALA A 91 -0.42 7.94 11.09
N ILE A 92 -1.25 6.92 10.83
CA ILE A 92 -2.65 6.89 11.31
C ILE A 92 -2.98 5.75 12.26
N LEU A 93 -2.20 4.66 12.28
CA LEU A 93 -2.47 3.51 13.14
C LEU A 93 -1.66 3.59 14.43
N THR A 94 -2.32 3.31 15.54
CA THR A 94 -1.67 3.15 16.84
C THR A 94 -1.08 1.73 16.99
N LYS A 95 -0.06 1.58 17.84
CA LYS A 95 0.50 0.25 18.18
C LYS A 95 -0.59 -0.71 18.66
N LYS A 96 -1.50 -0.26 19.51
CA LYS A 96 -2.60 -1.07 20.02
C LYS A 96 -3.53 -1.59 18.92
N GLN A 97 -3.81 -0.77 17.89
CA GLN A 97 -4.61 -1.23 16.75
C GLN A 97 -3.87 -2.30 15.94
N LYS A 98 -2.57 -2.11 15.71
CA LYS A 98 -1.74 -3.11 15.01
C LYS A 98 -1.68 -4.43 15.79
N GLU A 99 -1.53 -4.38 17.12
CA GLU A 99 -1.54 -5.56 18.00
C GLU A 99 -2.88 -6.31 18.01
N LEU A 100 -4.00 -5.58 18.04
CA LEU A 100 -5.35 -6.17 18.06
C LEU A 100 -5.82 -6.69 16.70
N GLY A 101 -5.09 -6.40 15.65
CA GLY A 101 -5.48 -6.66 14.28
C GLY A 101 -6.26 -5.50 13.67
N VAL A 102 -5.78 -5.01 12.52
CA VAL A 102 -6.41 -3.91 11.78
C VAL A 102 -6.13 -4.04 10.29
N VAL A 103 -7.10 -3.65 9.48
CA VAL A 103 -6.95 -3.50 8.03
C VAL A 103 -6.91 -2.02 7.69
N LEU A 104 -5.86 -1.60 7.01
CA LEU A 104 -5.77 -0.30 6.39
C LEU A 104 -6.10 -0.43 4.91
N ILE A 105 -7.03 0.38 4.43
CA ILE A 105 -7.41 0.47 3.02
C ILE A 105 -7.17 1.90 2.55
N ASP A 106 -6.32 2.05 1.55
CA ASP A 106 -6.01 3.32 0.89
C ASP A 106 -6.59 3.30 -0.52
N ILE A 107 -7.66 4.07 -0.75
CA ILE A 107 -8.35 4.15 -2.04
C ILE A 107 -7.88 5.40 -2.77
N GLY A 108 -6.95 5.19 -3.69
CA GLY A 108 -6.43 6.25 -4.57
C GLY A 108 -7.26 6.46 -5.85
N GLY A 109 -6.74 7.27 -6.76
CA GLY A 109 -7.37 7.50 -8.07
C GLY A 109 -7.34 6.27 -8.98
N GLY A 110 -6.18 5.61 -9.10
CA GLY A 110 -5.95 4.47 -10.00
C GLY A 110 -5.87 3.11 -9.32
N SER A 111 -5.61 3.06 -8.03
CA SER A 111 -5.39 1.83 -7.28
C SER A 111 -5.95 1.90 -5.87
N THR A 112 -6.19 0.74 -5.29
CA THR A 112 -6.53 0.57 -3.87
C THR A 112 -5.49 -0.32 -3.23
N SER A 113 -4.81 0.19 -2.21
CA SER A 113 -3.82 -0.55 -1.44
C SER A 113 -4.43 -1.04 -0.13
N ILE A 114 -4.05 -2.25 0.27
CA ILE A 114 -4.54 -2.90 1.49
C ILE A 114 -3.33 -3.39 2.27
N VAL A 115 -3.30 -3.10 3.57
CA VAL A 115 -2.35 -3.69 4.51
C VAL A 115 -3.12 -4.25 5.69
N VAL A 116 -2.81 -5.48 6.04
CA VAL A 116 -3.39 -6.18 7.18
C VAL A 116 -2.33 -6.34 8.26
N PHE A 117 -2.65 -5.89 9.47
CA PHE A 117 -1.81 -6.08 10.65
C PHE A 117 -2.46 -7.09 11.58
N GLU A 118 -1.64 -7.94 12.19
CA GLU A 118 -1.99 -8.88 13.23
C GLU A 118 -0.81 -9.03 14.19
N GLU A 119 -1.07 -9.00 15.49
CA GLU A 119 -0.03 -9.09 16.56
C GLU A 119 1.12 -8.08 16.40
N GLY A 120 0.84 -6.91 15.83
CA GLY A 120 1.81 -5.84 15.59
C GLY A 120 2.53 -5.91 14.25
N ASP A 121 2.51 -7.06 13.58
CA ASP A 121 3.20 -7.31 12.32
C ASP A 121 2.29 -7.18 11.09
N ILE A 122 2.91 -7.03 9.93
CA ILE A 122 2.20 -7.01 8.66
C ILE A 122 1.97 -8.45 8.21
N LEU A 123 0.72 -8.90 8.33
CA LEU A 123 0.30 -10.21 7.86
C LEU A 123 0.27 -10.27 6.33
N GLN A 124 -0.26 -9.25 5.69
CA GLN A 124 -0.42 -9.21 4.24
C GLN A 124 -0.46 -7.77 3.72
N THR A 125 0.08 -7.57 2.52
CA THR A 125 -0.14 -6.35 1.75
C THR A 125 -0.54 -6.70 0.32
N SER A 126 -1.40 -5.88 -0.28
CA SER A 126 -1.88 -6.08 -1.65
C SER A 126 -2.22 -4.74 -2.30
N VAL A 127 -2.10 -4.69 -3.62
CA VAL A 127 -2.51 -3.54 -4.43
C VAL A 127 -3.47 -4.01 -5.52
N LEU A 128 -4.66 -3.44 -5.53
CA LEU A 128 -5.65 -3.66 -6.57
C LEU A 128 -5.58 -2.52 -7.58
N PRO A 129 -5.51 -2.77 -8.90
CA PRO A 129 -5.48 -1.73 -9.93
C PRO A 129 -6.87 -1.13 -10.18
N ILE A 130 -7.59 -0.81 -9.11
CA ILE A 130 -8.93 -0.21 -9.11
C ILE A 130 -8.96 0.90 -8.09
N GLY A 131 -9.40 2.10 -8.48
CA GLY A 131 -9.52 3.27 -7.64
C GLY A 131 -10.68 4.16 -8.06
N ALA A 132 -10.79 5.34 -7.46
CA ALA A 132 -11.89 6.29 -7.67
C ALA A 132 -12.04 6.76 -9.13
N GLY A 133 -10.97 6.72 -9.93
CA GLY A 133 -11.00 7.03 -11.37
C GLY A 133 -11.86 6.05 -12.17
N HIS A 134 -12.00 4.80 -11.72
CA HIS A 134 -12.90 3.84 -12.37
C HIS A 134 -14.35 4.25 -12.23
N ILE A 135 -14.75 4.80 -11.06
CA ILE A 135 -16.09 5.37 -10.86
C ILE A 135 -16.32 6.53 -11.83
N THR A 136 -15.33 7.39 -12.02
CA THR A 136 -15.41 8.49 -12.99
C THR A 136 -15.60 7.99 -14.40
N ASN A 137 -14.86 6.97 -14.82
CA ASN A 137 -14.97 6.36 -16.13
C ASN A 137 -16.35 5.72 -16.35
N ASP A 138 -16.86 5.00 -15.35
CA ASP A 138 -18.19 4.39 -15.40
C ASP A 138 -19.30 5.45 -15.52
N LEU A 139 -19.16 6.57 -14.78
CA LEU A 139 -20.06 7.71 -14.92
C LEU A 139 -19.96 8.35 -16.32
N ALA A 140 -18.76 8.53 -16.86
CA ALA A 140 -18.58 9.08 -18.21
C ALA A 140 -19.28 8.21 -19.27
N ILE A 141 -19.13 6.90 -19.17
CA ILE A 141 -19.78 5.93 -20.07
C ILE A 141 -21.31 5.95 -19.87
N GLY A 142 -21.78 5.87 -18.62
CA GLY A 142 -23.21 5.81 -18.32
C GLY A 142 -23.98 7.08 -18.69
N LEU A 143 -23.36 8.25 -18.46
CA LEU A 143 -23.92 9.56 -18.78
C LEU A 143 -23.62 10.01 -20.21
N LYS A 144 -22.77 9.28 -20.96
CA LYS A 144 -22.30 9.61 -22.31
C LYS A 144 -21.68 11.01 -22.39
N THR A 145 -20.82 11.34 -21.45
CA THR A 145 -20.16 12.63 -21.32
C THR A 145 -18.64 12.48 -21.24
N SER A 146 -17.90 13.60 -21.20
CA SER A 146 -16.45 13.58 -21.01
C SER A 146 -16.06 13.15 -19.59
N VAL A 147 -14.84 12.63 -19.43
CA VAL A 147 -14.29 12.23 -18.13
C VAL A 147 -14.25 13.43 -17.18
N ASP A 148 -13.92 14.62 -17.66
CA ASP A 148 -13.86 15.85 -16.85
C ASP A 148 -15.22 16.24 -16.29
N VAL A 149 -16.29 16.13 -17.09
CA VAL A 149 -17.68 16.38 -16.64
C VAL A 149 -18.10 15.30 -15.65
N ALA A 150 -17.80 14.05 -15.93
CA ALA A 150 -18.08 12.94 -15.02
C ALA A 150 -17.38 13.09 -13.66
N GLU A 151 -16.12 13.56 -13.63
CA GLU A 151 -15.40 13.87 -12.40
C GLU A 151 -16.07 14.98 -11.61
N LYS A 152 -16.48 16.07 -12.26
CA LYS A 152 -17.23 17.15 -11.61
C LYS A 152 -18.56 16.65 -11.05
N VAL A 153 -19.27 15.77 -11.77
CA VAL A 153 -20.51 15.12 -11.28
C VAL A 153 -20.23 14.26 -10.07
N LYS A 154 -19.22 13.41 -10.12
CA LYS A 154 -18.82 12.54 -9.00
C LYS A 154 -18.53 13.37 -7.74
N LEU A 155 -17.72 14.43 -7.87
CA LEU A 155 -17.30 15.26 -6.74
C LEU A 155 -18.43 16.14 -6.21
N GLY A 156 -19.30 16.64 -7.06
CA GLY A 156 -20.36 17.58 -6.68
C GLY A 156 -21.64 16.92 -6.18
N TYR A 157 -21.93 15.70 -6.66
CA TYR A 157 -23.22 15.04 -6.42
C TYR A 157 -23.09 13.59 -5.92
N GLY A 158 -21.85 13.05 -5.88
CA GLY A 158 -21.61 11.70 -5.40
C GLY A 158 -21.86 11.58 -3.89
N VAL A 159 -22.60 10.56 -3.49
CA VAL A 159 -22.82 10.21 -2.08
C VAL A 159 -22.53 8.73 -1.85
N ALA A 160 -21.95 8.41 -0.69
CA ALA A 160 -21.63 7.03 -0.35
C ALA A 160 -22.86 6.22 0.10
N LEU A 161 -23.91 6.88 0.57
CA LEU A 161 -25.12 6.24 1.08
C LEU A 161 -26.29 6.44 0.11
N PRO A 162 -26.74 5.41 -0.61
CA PRO A 162 -27.86 5.53 -1.57
C PRO A 162 -29.16 6.09 -0.97
N LYS A 163 -29.36 5.95 0.34
CA LYS A 163 -30.55 6.48 1.05
C LYS A 163 -30.56 8.01 1.16
N GLU A 164 -29.41 8.65 1.04
CA GLU A 164 -29.24 10.10 1.10
C GLU A 164 -29.51 10.77 -0.26
N VAL A 165 -29.58 9.97 -1.33
CA VAL A 165 -29.90 10.49 -2.66
C VAL A 165 -31.37 10.88 -2.74
N ASN A 166 -31.63 12.17 -3.04
CA ASN A 166 -32.97 12.62 -3.35
C ASN A 166 -33.38 12.12 -4.76
N LYS A 167 -34.31 11.17 -4.83
CA LYS A 167 -34.77 10.55 -6.10
C LYS A 167 -35.39 11.53 -7.11
N LYS A 168 -35.64 12.78 -6.70
CA LYS A 168 -36.20 13.84 -7.58
C LYS A 168 -35.14 14.87 -8.03
N GLU A 169 -33.88 14.68 -7.65
CA GLU A 169 -32.82 15.58 -8.05
C GLU A 169 -32.38 15.26 -9.47
N GLU A 170 -32.44 16.27 -10.34
CA GLU A 170 -31.99 16.21 -11.72
C GLU A 170 -30.72 17.05 -11.86
N ILE A 171 -29.70 16.49 -12.50
CA ILE A 171 -28.41 17.15 -12.74
C ILE A 171 -28.35 17.57 -14.21
N ASP A 172 -28.27 18.88 -14.44
CA ASP A 172 -28.10 19.44 -15.79
C ASP A 172 -26.61 19.44 -16.20
N LEU A 173 -26.20 18.44 -16.98
CA LEU A 173 -24.82 18.29 -17.43
C LEU A 173 -24.32 19.47 -18.26
N SER A 174 -25.22 20.16 -19.01
CA SER A 174 -24.83 21.29 -19.85
C SER A 174 -24.30 22.49 -19.06
N LYS A 175 -24.72 22.62 -17.80
CA LYS A 175 -24.22 23.65 -16.88
C LYS A 175 -22.85 23.30 -16.31
N ILE A 176 -22.55 22.01 -16.15
CA ILE A 176 -21.28 21.51 -15.64
C ILE A 176 -20.18 21.60 -16.71
N GLU A 177 -20.53 21.41 -17.98
CA GLU A 177 -19.59 21.55 -19.12
C GLU A 177 -19.08 22.98 -19.31
N LYS A 178 -19.89 23.98 -19.00
CA LYS A 178 -19.59 25.40 -19.26
C LYS A 178 -18.81 26.09 -18.14
N GLY A 179 -18.64 25.47 -17.00
CA GLY A 179 -17.90 25.98 -15.82
C GLY A 179 -16.58 25.26 -15.62
#